data_035be8ded1d7904743e43b14c90eb966
#
_entry.id   035be8ded1d7904743e43b14c90eb966
#
_cell.length_a   1.000
_cell.length_b   1.000
_cell.length_c   1.000
_cell.angle_alpha   90.00
_cell.angle_beta   90.00
_cell.angle_gamma   90.00
#
_symmetry.space_group_name_H-M   'P 1'
#
loop_
_entity.id
_entity.type
_entity.pdbx_description
1 polymer ?
#
loop_
_entity_poly.entity_id
_entity_poly.type
_entity_poly.pdbx_seq_one_letter_code
_entity_poly.pdbx_strand_id
1 'polypeptide(L)'
;MSAQKKRVVILMADDDSGDIQLARKVLDRSPLRSDFRSVSDGDSLMDYLHRRGAYSDAAAAPRPGVILLDLNMPGKLGREALREIKSDPELRRIPVIILTTSNAAQDIVRCYDSGANAFMTKPATFDALRDLLLAFEHYWITTATLP
;
A
#
# COMPACT_ATOMS: atom_id res chain seq x y z
N MET A 1 -26.51 -4.67 -20.10
CA MET A 1 -25.44 -5.49 -19.54
C MET A 1 -24.35 -4.55 -19.00
N SER A 2 -24.15 -4.57 -17.72
CA SER A 2 -23.11 -3.74 -17.11
C SER A 2 -21.76 -4.44 -17.19
N ALA A 3 -20.76 -3.73 -17.67
CA ALA A 3 -19.39 -4.21 -17.54
C ALA A 3 -19.03 -4.27 -16.06
N GLN A 4 -18.47 -5.39 -15.61
CA GLN A 4 -17.96 -5.49 -14.26
C GLN A 4 -16.81 -4.51 -14.11
N LYS A 5 -16.91 -3.62 -13.13
CA LYS A 5 -15.79 -2.74 -12.78
C LYS A 5 -14.63 -3.60 -12.29
N LYS A 6 -13.46 -3.35 -12.85
CA LYS A 6 -12.24 -3.97 -12.39
C LYS A 6 -11.99 -3.57 -10.95
N ARG A 7 -11.69 -4.54 -10.08
CA ARG A 7 -11.36 -4.27 -8.67
C ARG A 7 -10.08 -3.48 -8.58
N VAL A 8 -10.08 -2.48 -7.69
CA VAL A 8 -8.86 -1.77 -7.37
C VAL A 8 -7.99 -2.65 -6.50
N VAL A 9 -6.73 -2.81 -6.90
CA VAL A 9 -5.75 -3.58 -6.13
C VAL A 9 -5.13 -2.66 -5.08
N ILE A 10 -5.23 -3.05 -3.82
CA ILE A 10 -4.53 -2.42 -2.70
C ILE A 10 -3.35 -3.30 -2.34
N LEU A 11 -2.14 -2.80 -2.51
CA LEU A 11 -0.92 -3.53 -2.15
C LEU A 11 -0.37 -2.96 -0.85
N MET A 12 -0.31 -3.80 0.18
CA MET A 12 0.25 -3.43 1.48
C MET A 12 1.63 -4.07 1.65
N ALA A 13 2.63 -3.24 1.90
CA ALA A 13 3.99 -3.66 2.20
C ALA A 13 4.26 -3.40 3.68
N ASP A 14 4.36 -4.48 4.47
CA ASP A 14 4.48 -4.40 5.92
C ASP A 14 5.01 -5.74 6.44
N ASP A 15 5.97 -5.72 7.37
CA ASP A 15 6.51 -6.94 7.95
C ASP A 15 5.73 -7.44 9.17
N ASP A 16 4.77 -6.67 9.66
CA ASP A 16 3.92 -7.08 10.78
C ASP A 16 2.78 -7.96 10.28
N SER A 17 2.89 -9.26 10.55
CA SER A 17 1.89 -10.23 10.10
C SER A 17 0.52 -10.00 10.72
N GLY A 18 0.45 -9.48 11.94
CA GLY A 18 -0.81 -9.16 12.61
C GLY A 18 -1.55 -8.02 11.89
N ASP A 19 -0.83 -6.99 11.51
CA ASP A 19 -1.41 -5.87 10.76
C ASP A 19 -1.86 -6.30 9.36
N ILE A 20 -1.09 -7.13 8.69
CA ILE A 20 -1.46 -7.69 7.38
C ILE A 20 -2.73 -8.53 7.48
N GLN A 21 -2.82 -9.41 8.49
CA GLN A 21 -4.00 -10.25 8.69
C GLN A 21 -5.24 -9.44 9.00
N LEU A 22 -5.10 -8.40 9.83
CA LEU A 22 -6.20 -7.49 10.13
C LEU A 22 -6.66 -6.77 8.86
N ALA A 23 -5.74 -6.21 8.09
CA ALA A 23 -6.07 -5.51 6.86
C ALA A 23 -6.78 -6.42 5.86
N ARG A 24 -6.29 -7.64 5.67
CA ARG A 24 -6.94 -8.61 4.80
C ARG A 24 -8.36 -8.90 5.23
N LYS A 25 -8.56 -9.17 6.52
CA LYS A 25 -9.87 -9.47 7.06
C LYS A 25 -10.85 -8.31 6.90
N VAL A 26 -10.40 -7.09 7.20
CA VAL A 26 -11.22 -5.89 7.13
C VAL A 26 -11.60 -5.58 5.68
N LEU A 27 -10.62 -5.58 4.78
CA LEU A 27 -10.84 -5.20 3.39
C LEU A 27 -11.60 -6.28 2.61
N ASP A 28 -11.37 -7.57 2.90
CA ASP A 28 -12.12 -8.65 2.27
C ASP A 28 -13.60 -8.64 2.63
N ARG A 29 -13.94 -8.17 3.84
CA ARG A 29 -15.33 -8.07 4.32
C ARG A 29 -16.01 -6.78 3.91
N SER A 30 -15.26 -5.82 3.39
CA SER A 30 -15.82 -4.53 2.99
C SER A 30 -16.68 -4.67 1.74
N PRO A 31 -17.82 -3.93 1.68
CA PRO A 31 -18.65 -3.93 0.49
C PRO A 31 -18.01 -3.25 -0.72
N LEU A 32 -16.90 -2.53 -0.54
CA LEU A 32 -16.21 -1.85 -1.64
C LEU A 32 -15.43 -2.80 -2.56
N ARG A 33 -15.15 -4.03 -2.10
CA ARG A 33 -14.59 -5.10 -2.92
C ARG A 33 -13.24 -4.76 -3.57
N SER A 34 -12.33 -4.16 -2.80
CA SER A 34 -10.95 -4.03 -3.24
C SER A 34 -10.25 -5.39 -3.29
N ASP A 35 -9.25 -5.52 -4.16
CA ASP A 35 -8.40 -6.72 -4.24
C ASP A 35 -7.17 -6.48 -3.36
N PHE A 36 -7.11 -7.12 -2.20
CA PHE A 36 -6.01 -6.92 -1.25
C PHE A 36 -4.87 -7.86 -1.53
N ARG A 37 -3.67 -7.29 -1.70
CA ARG A 37 -2.41 -8.02 -1.86
C ARG A 37 -1.41 -7.52 -0.84
N SER A 38 -0.47 -8.38 -0.44
CA SER A 38 0.53 -8.00 0.56
C SER A 38 1.90 -8.57 0.24
N VAL A 39 2.93 -7.83 0.64
CA VAL A 39 4.32 -8.25 0.66
C VAL A 39 4.91 -7.88 2.02
N SER A 40 5.96 -8.57 2.46
CA SER A 40 6.47 -8.42 3.81
C SER A 40 7.83 -7.74 3.93
N ASP A 41 8.44 -7.35 2.81
CA ASP A 41 9.72 -6.63 2.80
C ASP A 41 9.84 -5.76 1.54
N GLY A 42 10.85 -4.89 1.55
CA GLY A 42 11.04 -3.94 0.46
C GLY A 42 11.51 -4.58 -0.84
N ASP A 43 12.30 -5.65 -0.76
CA ASP A 43 12.76 -6.37 -1.95
C ASP A 43 11.59 -7.06 -2.65
N SER A 44 10.71 -7.71 -1.88
CA SER A 44 9.50 -8.33 -2.42
C SER A 44 8.55 -7.30 -3.02
N LEU A 45 8.45 -6.12 -2.41
CA LEU A 45 7.67 -5.02 -2.97
C LEU A 45 8.16 -4.63 -4.36
N MET A 46 9.47 -4.44 -4.52
CA MET A 46 10.02 -4.06 -5.81
C MET A 46 9.94 -5.20 -6.82
N ASP A 47 10.13 -6.44 -6.39
CA ASP A 47 9.92 -7.60 -7.26
C ASP A 47 8.48 -7.70 -7.76
N TYR A 48 7.51 -7.44 -6.88
CA TYR A 48 6.10 -7.39 -7.24
C TYR A 48 5.85 -6.31 -8.32
N LEU A 49 6.32 -5.10 -8.07
CA LEU A 49 6.08 -3.96 -8.94
C LEU A 49 6.76 -4.10 -10.31
N HIS A 50 7.95 -4.69 -10.34
CA HIS A 50 8.68 -4.96 -11.58
C HIS A 50 8.36 -6.32 -12.19
N ARG A 51 7.51 -7.11 -11.55
CA ARG A 51 7.12 -8.46 -11.98
C ARG A 51 8.33 -9.35 -12.20
N ARG A 52 9.17 -9.45 -11.17
CA ARG A 52 10.36 -10.30 -11.16
C ARG A 52 10.19 -11.50 -10.23
N GLY A 53 10.94 -12.57 -10.47
CA GLY A 53 10.97 -13.75 -9.60
C GLY A 53 9.59 -14.37 -9.43
N ALA A 54 9.15 -14.50 -8.19
CA ALA A 54 7.85 -15.07 -7.85
C ALA A 54 6.66 -14.30 -8.45
N TYR A 55 6.88 -13.07 -8.89
CA TYR A 55 5.86 -12.17 -9.43
C TYR A 55 5.96 -11.99 -10.94
N SER A 56 6.67 -12.86 -11.63
CA SER A 56 6.85 -12.76 -13.08
C SER A 56 5.56 -13.00 -13.87
N ASP A 57 4.62 -13.74 -13.31
CA ASP A 57 3.28 -13.90 -13.88
C ASP A 57 2.43 -12.67 -13.51
N ALA A 58 1.92 -11.98 -14.51
CA ALA A 58 1.08 -10.80 -14.30
C ALA A 58 -0.18 -11.09 -13.46
N ALA A 59 -0.70 -12.31 -13.51
CA ALA A 59 -1.84 -12.70 -12.70
C ALA A 59 -1.49 -12.78 -11.21
N ALA A 60 -0.22 -13.09 -10.88
CA ALA A 60 0.26 -13.13 -9.49
C ALA A 60 0.58 -11.73 -8.96
N ALA A 61 0.76 -10.75 -9.83
CA ALA A 61 1.14 -9.38 -9.47
C ALA A 61 0.35 -8.35 -10.26
N PRO A 62 -0.98 -8.27 -10.05
CA PRO A 62 -1.77 -7.25 -10.71
C PRO A 62 -1.31 -5.86 -10.27
N ARG A 63 -1.31 -4.91 -11.21
CA ARG A 63 -0.85 -3.55 -10.93
C ARG A 63 -1.66 -2.91 -9.82
N PRO A 64 -1.02 -2.43 -8.74
CA PRO A 64 -1.77 -1.77 -7.68
C PRO A 64 -2.33 -0.43 -8.13
N GLY A 65 -3.54 -0.14 -7.67
CA GLY A 65 -4.10 1.20 -7.78
C GLY A 65 -3.62 2.12 -6.68
N VAL A 66 -3.24 1.55 -5.53
CA VAL A 66 -2.71 2.30 -4.38
C VAL A 66 -1.83 1.37 -3.55
N ILE A 67 -0.78 1.93 -2.96
CA ILE A 67 0.16 1.20 -2.11
C ILE A 67 0.10 1.75 -0.69
N LEU A 68 -0.06 0.85 0.29
CA LEU A 68 0.21 1.14 1.70
C LEU A 68 1.62 0.65 2.03
N LEU A 69 2.47 1.53 2.53
CA LEU A 69 3.89 1.25 2.70
C LEU A 69 4.36 1.56 4.11
N ASP A 70 4.87 0.55 4.80
CA ASP A 70 5.57 0.76 6.06
C ASP A 70 7.02 1.20 5.80
N LEU A 71 7.53 2.09 6.63
CA LEU A 71 8.90 2.58 6.52
C LEU A 71 9.92 1.57 7.05
N ASN A 72 9.54 0.76 8.04
CA ASN A 72 10.45 -0.09 8.79
C ASN A 72 10.25 -1.56 8.42
N MET A 73 10.81 -1.97 7.28
CA MET A 73 10.79 -3.36 6.83
C MET A 73 12.20 -3.90 6.72
N PRO A 74 12.40 -5.23 6.88
CA PRO A 74 13.70 -5.83 6.65
C PRO A 74 14.12 -5.73 5.18
N GLY A 75 15.43 -5.82 4.92
CA GLY A 75 15.98 -5.67 3.59
C GLY A 75 15.93 -4.22 3.12
N LYS A 76 15.37 -3.99 1.94
CA LYS A 76 15.20 -2.64 1.41
C LYS A 76 14.19 -1.87 2.28
N LEU A 77 14.62 -0.74 2.83
CA LEU A 77 13.77 0.11 3.67
C LEU A 77 12.64 0.73 2.86
N GLY A 78 11.51 0.96 3.53
CA GLY A 78 10.35 1.58 2.89
C GLY A 78 10.67 2.93 2.25
N ARG A 79 11.55 3.73 2.85
CA ARG A 79 12.00 5.01 2.27
C ARG A 79 12.72 4.83 0.94
N GLU A 80 13.58 3.81 0.84
CA GLU A 80 14.30 3.51 -0.40
C GLU A 80 13.33 3.04 -1.47
N ALA A 81 12.39 2.18 -1.10
CA ALA A 81 11.33 1.72 -2.01
C ALA A 81 10.49 2.88 -2.52
N LEU A 82 10.10 3.81 -1.65
CA LEU A 82 9.36 5.00 -2.03
C LEU A 82 10.09 5.83 -3.08
N ARG A 83 11.39 6.09 -2.87
CA ARG A 83 12.20 6.83 -3.82
C ARG A 83 12.26 6.12 -5.16
N GLU A 84 12.46 4.82 -5.14
CA GLU A 84 12.55 4.00 -6.35
C GLU A 84 11.23 4.03 -7.14
N ILE A 85 10.11 3.88 -6.45
CA ILE A 85 8.78 3.95 -7.07
C ILE A 85 8.55 5.33 -7.70
N LYS A 86 8.85 6.40 -6.97
CA LYS A 86 8.57 7.76 -7.44
C LYS A 86 9.57 8.26 -8.48
N SER A 87 10.69 7.56 -8.66
CA SER A 87 11.67 7.83 -9.72
C SER A 87 11.41 7.03 -10.99
N ASP A 88 10.57 6.02 -10.95
CA ASP A 88 10.29 5.14 -12.08
C ASP A 88 9.13 5.72 -12.91
N PRO A 89 9.34 5.95 -14.22
CA PRO A 89 8.29 6.52 -15.07
C PRO A 89 6.99 5.71 -15.13
N GLU A 90 7.07 4.39 -14.94
CA GLU A 90 5.91 3.52 -14.99
C GLU A 90 5.21 3.39 -13.64
N LEU A 91 5.94 3.57 -12.54
CA LEU A 91 5.41 3.35 -11.18
C LEU A 91 5.02 4.63 -10.46
N ARG A 92 5.62 5.77 -10.83
CA ARG A 92 5.47 7.03 -10.09
C ARG A 92 4.03 7.53 -9.97
N ARG A 93 3.15 7.10 -10.86
CA ARG A 93 1.72 7.50 -10.84
C ARG A 93 0.91 6.79 -9.79
N ILE A 94 1.41 5.66 -9.28
CA ILE A 94 0.70 4.92 -8.25
C ILE A 94 0.75 5.72 -6.95
N PRO A 95 -0.39 6.07 -6.35
CA PRO A 95 -0.38 6.71 -5.04
C PRO A 95 0.27 5.82 -4.00
N VAL A 96 1.18 6.38 -3.22
CA VAL A 96 1.84 5.68 -2.11
C VAL A 96 1.48 6.38 -0.82
N ILE A 97 0.85 5.66 0.08
CA ILE A 97 0.45 6.15 1.39
C ILE A 97 1.29 5.42 2.43
N ILE A 98 2.00 6.18 3.24
CA ILE A 98 2.79 5.62 4.32
C ILE A 98 1.87 5.23 5.48
N LEU A 99 2.06 4.03 6.00
CA LEU A 99 1.37 3.55 7.21
C LEU A 99 2.41 2.93 8.13
N THR A 100 2.81 3.65 9.17
CA THR A 100 3.93 3.26 10.03
C THR A 100 3.70 3.69 11.47
N THR A 101 4.43 3.09 12.40
CA THR A 101 4.38 3.48 13.81
C THR A 101 5.10 4.80 14.10
N SER A 102 5.99 5.24 13.22
CA SER A 102 6.71 6.50 13.39
C SER A 102 5.76 7.68 13.23
N ASN A 103 5.89 8.67 14.12
CA ASN A 103 5.24 9.97 14.00
C ASN A 103 6.26 11.10 14.08
N ALA A 104 7.54 10.80 13.89
CA ALA A 104 8.60 11.79 13.93
C ALA A 104 8.43 12.79 12.78
N ALA A 105 8.51 14.09 13.12
CA ALA A 105 8.34 15.15 12.12
C ALA A 105 9.31 15.02 10.95
N GLN A 106 10.55 14.57 11.19
CA GLN A 106 11.54 14.34 10.14
C GLN A 106 11.09 13.27 9.15
N ASP A 107 10.52 12.16 9.63
CA ASP A 107 10.07 11.07 8.78
C ASP A 107 8.91 11.52 7.90
N ILE A 108 8.00 12.29 8.47
CA ILE A 108 6.86 12.83 7.73
C ILE A 108 7.33 13.72 6.58
N VAL A 109 8.20 14.69 6.90
CA VAL A 109 8.72 15.62 5.88
C VAL A 109 9.50 14.88 4.80
N ARG A 110 10.37 13.95 5.18
CA ARG A 110 11.17 13.17 4.21
C ARG A 110 10.31 12.33 3.28
N CYS A 111 9.22 11.76 3.80
CA CYS A 111 8.31 10.98 2.97
C CYS A 111 7.60 11.84 1.93
N TYR A 112 7.08 13.00 2.34
CA TYR A 112 6.45 13.91 1.38
C TYR A 112 7.45 14.44 0.36
N ASP A 113 8.67 14.78 0.79
CA ASP A 113 9.73 15.22 -0.12
C ASP A 113 10.10 14.13 -1.14
N SER A 114 9.99 12.88 -0.74
CA SER A 114 10.28 11.73 -1.61
C SER A 114 9.10 11.33 -2.49
N GLY A 115 7.97 12.02 -2.39
CA GLY A 115 6.83 11.81 -3.26
C GLY A 115 5.67 11.01 -2.67
N ALA A 116 5.66 10.78 -1.35
CA ALA A 116 4.51 10.14 -0.71
C ALA A 116 3.25 11.01 -0.90
N ASN A 117 2.14 10.37 -1.14
CA ASN A 117 0.87 11.04 -1.35
C ASN A 117 0.14 11.33 -0.03
N ALA A 118 0.42 10.55 1.00
CA ALA A 118 -0.09 10.77 2.35
C ALA A 118 0.76 10.00 3.36
N PHE A 119 0.67 10.40 4.62
CA PHE A 119 1.38 9.76 5.73
C PHE A 119 0.37 9.51 6.84
N MET A 120 0.26 8.27 7.28
CA MET A 120 -0.61 7.87 8.37
C MET A 120 0.20 7.13 9.44
N THR A 121 -0.04 7.47 10.69
CA THR A 121 0.58 6.79 11.82
C THR A 121 -0.32 5.64 12.29
N LYS A 122 0.27 4.45 12.46
CA LYS A 122 -0.48 3.31 12.98
C LYS A 122 -0.98 3.61 14.39
N PRO A 123 -2.28 3.45 14.65
CA PRO A 123 -2.80 3.64 16.00
C PRO A 123 -2.43 2.47 16.92
N ALA A 124 -2.63 2.67 18.22
CA ALA A 124 -2.19 1.72 19.25
C ALA A 124 -3.07 0.46 19.35
N THR A 125 -4.30 0.49 18.85
CA THR A 125 -5.24 -0.63 18.97
C THR A 125 -5.64 -1.16 17.61
N PHE A 126 -6.02 -2.44 17.56
CA PHE A 126 -6.56 -3.03 16.34
C PHE A 126 -7.88 -2.41 15.91
N ASP A 127 -8.74 -2.03 16.87
CA ASP A 127 -10.00 -1.37 16.55
C ASP A 127 -9.77 -0.03 15.82
N ALA A 128 -8.82 0.76 16.31
CA ALA A 128 -8.49 2.03 15.67
C ALA A 128 -7.81 1.83 14.32
N LEU A 129 -6.98 0.79 14.18
CA LEU A 129 -6.36 0.45 12.89
C LEU A 129 -7.42 -0.01 11.88
N ARG A 130 -8.40 -0.80 12.32
CA ARG A 130 -9.53 -1.19 11.48
C ARG A 130 -10.26 0.05 10.94
N ASP A 131 -10.57 0.99 11.82
CA ASP A 131 -11.28 2.21 11.42
C ASP A 131 -10.46 3.04 10.44
N LEU A 132 -9.15 3.13 10.65
CA LEU A 132 -8.24 3.82 9.74
C LEU A 132 -8.23 3.16 8.36
N LEU A 133 -8.16 1.83 8.31
CA LEU A 133 -8.14 1.08 7.05
C LEU A 133 -9.45 1.24 6.28
N LEU A 134 -10.58 1.27 6.98
CA LEU A 134 -11.88 1.51 6.34
C LEU A 134 -11.98 2.93 5.79
N ALA A 135 -11.48 3.93 6.50
CA ALA A 135 -11.44 5.31 6.02
C ALA A 135 -10.52 5.44 4.81
N PHE A 136 -9.35 4.78 4.84
CA PHE A 136 -8.42 4.73 3.73
C PHE A 136 -9.08 4.12 2.49
N GLU A 137 -9.72 2.97 2.63
CA GLU A 137 -10.38 2.30 1.52
C GLU A 137 -11.50 3.17 0.94
N HIS A 138 -12.31 3.76 1.81
CA HIS A 138 -13.40 4.62 1.36
C HIS A 138 -12.89 5.78 0.52
N TYR A 139 -11.84 6.46 0.97
CA TYR A 139 -11.29 7.60 0.25
C TYR A 139 -10.74 7.19 -1.11
N TRP A 140 -9.85 6.19 -1.13
CA TRP A 140 -9.10 5.84 -2.35
C TRP A 140 -9.94 5.05 -3.35
N ILE A 141 -10.92 4.28 -2.90
CA ILE A 141 -11.78 3.49 -3.79
C ILE A 141 -13.01 4.28 -4.24
N THR A 142 -13.61 5.04 -3.33
CA THR A 142 -14.90 5.69 -3.58
C THR A 142 -14.76 7.16 -3.95
N THR A 143 -13.89 7.90 -3.28
CA THR A 143 -13.80 9.35 -3.39
C THR A 143 -12.76 9.81 -4.40
N ALA A 144 -11.55 9.25 -4.34
CA ALA A 144 -10.48 9.59 -5.27
C ALA A 144 -10.70 8.93 -6.62
N THR A 145 -10.23 9.59 -7.67
CA THR A 145 -10.13 8.99 -9.01
C THR A 145 -8.68 8.58 -9.23
N LEU A 146 -8.45 7.29 -9.43
CA LEU A 146 -7.11 6.74 -9.63
C LEU A 146 -6.69 6.80 -11.10
N PRO A 147 -5.38 6.98 -11.37
CA PRO A 147 -4.88 6.96 -12.74
C PRO A 147 -4.96 5.58 -13.40
#